data_5062149bd52f325342b13426b59e317d
#
_entry.id   5062149bd52f325342b13426b59e317d
#
_cell.length_a   1.000
_cell.length_b   1.000
_cell.length_c   1.000
_cell.angle_alpha   90.00
_cell.angle_beta   90.00
_cell.angle_gamma   90.00
#
_symmetry.space_group_name_H-M   'P 1'
#
loop_
_entity.id
_entity.type
_entity.pdbx_description
1 polymer ?
#
loop_
_entity_poly.entity_id
_entity_poly.type
_entity_poly.pdbx_seq_one_letter_code
_entity_poly.pdbx_strand_id
1 'polypeptide(L)'
;MATSNKSKAKTKTTKKVTKKSSASSTSKKATASKVKQSKASSAKANSKSTSVDKSSLATSPAKPVVKVEGSKSFISTAVIFVVLASLASYFMKATTVQIFLGHLTKNELASTAGTVLVAAARPLCEIQIKWMLVGLLVVSTILVILRSTVWGRREQQGIKFGVQPLRWVDFAITGALMFQIVALVNGLQDLVALKLGAFSIALVAYFAWMYERENAATGKPARASLIGAKVTALIPVLMLGTTMLGTIVYGIVRSPWYAYVAVAVFVAWLGFVLLKLNRTTSIGKHDYLASDRAYNTVSILAKVILALVLIAGLYVKK
;
A
#
# COMPACT_ATOMS: atom_id res chain seq x y z
N MET A 1 50.72 16.92 39.73
CA MET A 1 50.33 15.95 40.78
C MET A 1 49.62 14.81 40.08
N ALA A 2 50.33 13.69 40.03
CA ALA A 2 49.87 12.46 39.37
C ALA A 2 49.22 11.54 40.41
N THR A 3 48.03 11.07 40.16
CA THR A 3 47.46 9.93 40.91
C THR A 3 47.09 8.80 39.98
N SER A 4 47.93 7.81 40.01
CA SER A 4 47.76 6.49 39.46
C SER A 4 46.67 5.71 40.22
N ASN A 5 45.71 5.13 39.50
CA ASN A 5 44.82 4.13 40.08
C ASN A 5 44.87 2.83 39.26
N LYS A 6 45.61 1.88 39.77
CA LYS A 6 45.64 0.48 39.38
C LYS A 6 44.34 -0.20 39.86
N SER A 7 43.56 -0.77 38.96
CA SER A 7 42.50 -1.71 39.32
C SER A 7 42.74 -3.06 38.67
N LYS A 8 42.71 -4.07 39.54
CA LYS A 8 43.08 -5.46 39.36
C LYS A 8 42.18 -6.24 38.42
N ALA A 9 42.82 -7.01 37.57
CA ALA A 9 42.22 -8.12 36.81
C ALA A 9 41.66 -9.19 37.74
N LYS A 10 40.45 -9.64 37.49
CA LYS A 10 39.89 -10.90 38.06
C LYS A 10 39.50 -11.82 36.91
N THR A 11 40.35 -12.78 36.66
CA THR A 11 40.17 -13.98 35.86
C THR A 11 39.06 -14.84 36.46
N LYS A 12 38.04 -15.21 35.70
CA LYS A 12 37.12 -16.31 36.04
C LYS A 12 36.84 -17.18 34.80
N THR A 13 37.58 -18.27 34.80
CA THR A 13 37.22 -19.68 34.60
C THR A 13 36.09 -20.04 33.62
N THR A 14 36.52 -20.68 32.61
CA THR A 14 35.94 -21.55 31.60
C THR A 14 34.88 -22.52 32.18
N LYS A 15 33.71 -22.57 31.57
CA LYS A 15 32.82 -23.74 31.66
C LYS A 15 32.53 -24.29 30.29
N LYS A 16 33.13 -25.42 30.02
CA LYS A 16 33.03 -26.32 28.85
C LYS A 16 31.61 -26.93 28.91
N VAL A 17 30.77 -26.71 27.92
CA VAL A 17 29.52 -27.44 27.73
C VAL A 17 29.61 -28.27 26.48
N THR A 18 29.46 -29.54 26.69
CA THR A 18 29.62 -30.66 25.81
C THR A 18 28.51 -30.73 24.74
N LYS A 19 28.95 -31.01 23.57
CA LYS A 19 28.23 -31.36 22.34
C LYS A 19 27.39 -32.63 22.56
N LYS A 20 26.10 -32.63 22.24
CA LYS A 20 25.33 -33.85 22.02
C LYS A 20 24.63 -33.74 20.68
N SER A 21 25.20 -34.41 19.70
CA SER A 21 24.61 -34.70 18.41
C SER A 21 23.56 -35.78 18.59
N SER A 22 22.36 -35.55 18.10
CA SER A 22 21.41 -36.62 17.81
C SER A 22 20.95 -36.47 16.36
N ALA A 23 21.48 -37.36 15.55
CA ALA A 23 20.96 -37.66 14.22
C ALA A 23 19.61 -38.38 14.37
N SER A 24 18.57 -37.89 13.72
CA SER A 24 17.34 -38.61 13.50
C SER A 24 17.08 -38.66 12.01
N SER A 25 17.34 -39.79 11.44
CA SER A 25 16.94 -40.25 10.13
C SER A 25 15.46 -40.58 10.15
N THR A 26 14.66 -39.97 9.28
CA THR A 26 13.27 -40.43 9.04
C THR A 26 12.98 -40.42 7.54
N SER A 27 13.12 -41.58 7.00
CA SER A 27 12.27 -42.35 6.11
C SER A 27 11.37 -41.57 5.13
N LYS A 28 11.76 -41.66 3.85
CA LYS A 28 10.95 -41.43 2.67
C LYS A 28 9.75 -42.41 2.65
N LYS A 29 8.53 -41.87 2.59
CA LYS A 29 7.34 -42.65 2.16
C LYS A 29 6.81 -41.97 0.91
N ALA A 30 7.15 -42.60 -0.22
CA ALA A 30 6.58 -42.31 -1.52
C ALA A 30 5.13 -42.83 -1.55
N THR A 31 4.17 -41.92 -1.73
CA THR A 31 2.79 -42.28 -2.00
C THR A 31 2.52 -42.08 -3.49
N ALA A 32 2.53 -43.16 -4.24
CA ALA A 32 2.12 -43.19 -5.63
C ALA A 32 0.58 -43.01 -5.70
N SER A 33 0.13 -41.89 -6.25
CA SER A 33 -1.26 -41.64 -6.56
C SER A 33 -1.57 -42.17 -7.96
N LYS A 34 -2.40 -43.16 -7.99
CA LYS A 34 -2.96 -43.88 -9.12
C LYS A 34 -3.82 -42.95 -9.99
N VAL A 35 -3.38 -42.68 -11.21
CA VAL A 35 -4.19 -42.04 -12.26
C VAL A 35 -5.25 -43.04 -12.71
N LYS A 36 -6.51 -42.78 -12.40
CA LYS A 36 -7.66 -43.44 -12.98
C LYS A 36 -8.00 -42.79 -14.32
N GLN A 37 -7.64 -43.43 -15.41
CA GLN A 37 -8.18 -43.22 -16.74
C GLN A 37 -9.68 -43.58 -16.72
N SER A 38 -10.59 -42.64 -16.89
CA SER A 38 -11.97 -42.88 -17.18
C SER A 38 -12.19 -42.86 -18.70
N LYS A 39 -12.66 -43.97 -19.19
CA LYS A 39 -13.04 -44.30 -20.57
C LYS A 39 -14.00 -43.25 -21.15
N ALA A 40 -13.71 -42.82 -22.37
CA ALA A 40 -14.61 -42.13 -23.27
C ALA A 40 -15.83 -43.04 -23.58
N SER A 41 -17.00 -42.52 -23.29
CA SER A 41 -18.27 -43.06 -23.77
C SER A 41 -18.76 -42.14 -24.90
N SER A 42 -18.68 -42.68 -26.10
CA SER A 42 -19.25 -42.19 -27.33
C SER A 42 -20.78 -42.11 -27.24
N ALA A 43 -21.36 -40.93 -27.19
CA ALA A 43 -22.79 -40.71 -27.31
C ALA A 43 -23.10 -40.01 -28.64
N LYS A 44 -23.82 -40.73 -29.45
CA LYS A 44 -24.36 -40.52 -30.77
C LYS A 44 -25.06 -39.15 -30.91
N ALA A 45 -24.64 -38.38 -31.91
CA ALA A 45 -25.30 -37.16 -32.36
C ALA A 45 -26.71 -37.46 -32.85
N ASN A 46 -27.69 -36.81 -32.27
CA ASN A 46 -29.04 -36.75 -32.81
C ASN A 46 -29.28 -35.26 -33.23
N SER A 47 -29.08 -35.00 -34.52
CA SER A 47 -29.34 -33.70 -35.12
C SER A 47 -30.86 -33.51 -35.27
N LYS A 48 -31.45 -32.76 -34.36
CA LYS A 48 -32.83 -32.24 -34.54
C LYS A 48 -32.70 -30.77 -34.93
N SER A 49 -32.86 -30.53 -36.24
CA SER A 49 -33.00 -29.20 -36.81
C SER A 49 -34.26 -28.53 -36.26
N THR A 50 -34.09 -27.61 -35.32
CA THR A 50 -35.15 -26.73 -34.89
C THR A 50 -35.02 -25.42 -35.66
N SER A 51 -35.95 -25.21 -36.57
CA SER A 51 -36.16 -23.92 -37.28
C SER A 51 -36.26 -22.78 -36.25
N VAL A 52 -35.28 -21.93 -36.23
CA VAL A 52 -35.31 -20.71 -35.43
C VAL A 52 -36.20 -19.69 -36.10
N ASP A 53 -37.35 -19.50 -35.53
CA ASP A 53 -38.33 -18.47 -35.90
C ASP A 53 -37.72 -17.08 -35.70
N LYS A 54 -37.49 -16.38 -36.80
CA LYS A 54 -36.89 -15.03 -36.85
C LYS A 54 -37.96 -13.92 -36.62
N SER A 55 -38.74 -14.00 -35.58
CA SER A 55 -39.72 -12.95 -35.27
C SER A 55 -39.86 -12.70 -33.79
N SER A 56 -38.95 -11.93 -33.23
CA SER A 56 -39.18 -11.00 -32.14
C SER A 56 -37.88 -10.34 -31.65
N LEU A 57 -37.25 -9.55 -32.52
CA LEU A 57 -36.35 -8.51 -32.02
C LEU A 57 -37.23 -7.41 -31.41
N ALA A 58 -37.85 -7.72 -30.29
CA ALA A 58 -38.47 -6.69 -29.46
C ALA A 58 -37.37 -5.74 -29.01
N THR A 59 -37.35 -4.57 -29.62
CA THR A 59 -36.55 -3.40 -29.23
C THR A 59 -36.80 -3.12 -27.77
N SER A 60 -35.98 -3.66 -26.89
CA SER A 60 -36.02 -3.34 -25.47
C SER A 60 -35.83 -1.82 -25.35
N PRO A 61 -36.73 -1.09 -24.67
CA PRO A 61 -36.64 0.35 -24.54
C PRO A 61 -35.28 0.69 -23.94
N ALA A 62 -34.52 1.53 -24.62
CA ALA A 62 -33.23 2.02 -24.19
C ALA A 62 -33.42 2.60 -22.79
N LYS A 63 -32.87 1.90 -21.78
CA LYS A 63 -32.85 2.42 -20.41
C LYS A 63 -32.26 3.83 -20.41
N PRO A 64 -32.88 4.79 -19.72
CA PRO A 64 -32.41 6.16 -19.72
C PRO A 64 -30.93 6.21 -19.39
N VAL A 65 -30.17 6.87 -20.24
CA VAL A 65 -28.76 7.17 -20.02
C VAL A 65 -28.69 8.00 -18.76
N VAL A 66 -28.30 7.40 -17.66
CA VAL A 66 -28.07 8.11 -16.40
C VAL A 66 -26.99 9.14 -16.69
N LYS A 67 -27.38 10.40 -16.82
CA LYS A 67 -26.45 11.54 -16.90
C LYS A 67 -25.60 11.49 -15.63
N VAL A 68 -24.33 11.17 -15.77
CA VAL A 68 -23.38 11.19 -14.66
C VAL A 68 -23.10 12.65 -14.32
N GLU A 69 -23.67 13.15 -13.26
CA GLU A 69 -23.39 14.47 -12.66
C GLU A 69 -21.94 14.63 -12.16
N GLY A 70 -21.06 13.68 -12.50
CA GLY A 70 -19.70 13.57 -11.97
C GLY A 70 -18.70 14.64 -12.45
N SER A 71 -18.95 15.32 -13.58
CA SER A 71 -17.92 16.23 -14.16
C SER A 71 -17.58 17.41 -13.25
N LYS A 72 -18.57 18.04 -12.62
CA LYS A 72 -18.35 19.20 -11.74
C LYS A 72 -17.54 18.85 -10.48
N SER A 73 -17.74 17.67 -9.91
CA SER A 73 -17.02 17.20 -8.71
C SER A 73 -15.53 16.95 -8.99
N PHE A 74 -15.18 16.44 -10.16
CA PHE A 74 -13.77 16.19 -10.53
C PHE A 74 -13.01 17.50 -10.74
N ILE A 75 -13.61 18.50 -11.38
CA ILE A 75 -12.99 19.81 -11.59
C ILE A 75 -12.73 20.50 -10.24
N SER A 76 -13.69 20.51 -9.33
CA SER A 76 -13.51 21.12 -8.00
C SER A 76 -12.38 20.43 -7.22
N THR A 77 -12.26 19.09 -7.29
CA THR A 77 -11.20 18.34 -6.67
C THR A 77 -9.81 18.69 -7.25
N ALA A 78 -9.72 18.79 -8.57
CA ALA A 78 -8.47 19.19 -9.24
C ALA A 78 -8.04 20.59 -8.80
N VAL A 79 -8.97 21.55 -8.74
CA VAL A 79 -8.70 22.92 -8.25
C VAL A 79 -8.20 22.91 -6.81
N ILE A 80 -8.82 22.15 -5.91
CA ILE A 80 -8.38 22.03 -4.51
C ILE A 80 -6.93 21.54 -4.44
N PHE A 81 -6.58 20.50 -5.20
CA PHE A 81 -5.20 19.97 -5.19
C PHE A 81 -4.19 20.96 -5.77
N VAL A 82 -4.52 21.70 -6.83
CA VAL A 82 -3.65 22.74 -7.38
C VAL A 82 -3.43 23.88 -6.38
N VAL A 83 -4.48 24.34 -5.71
CA VAL A 83 -4.38 25.36 -4.67
C VAL A 83 -3.49 24.87 -3.51
N LEU A 84 -3.71 23.65 -3.03
CA LEU A 84 -2.88 23.07 -1.97
C LEU A 84 -1.41 22.89 -2.39
N ALA A 85 -1.16 22.47 -3.63
CA ALA A 85 0.19 22.37 -4.17
C ALA A 85 0.89 23.73 -4.22
N SER A 86 0.17 24.77 -4.62
CA SER A 86 0.66 26.15 -4.62
C SER A 86 0.96 26.66 -3.20
N LEU A 87 0.05 26.41 -2.26
CA LEU A 87 0.26 26.74 -0.84
C LEU A 87 1.46 25.99 -0.26
N ALA A 88 1.58 24.69 -0.52
CA ALA A 88 2.72 23.91 -0.08
C ALA A 88 4.03 24.44 -0.66
N SER A 89 4.07 24.74 -1.95
CA SER A 89 5.27 25.26 -2.60
C SER A 89 5.71 26.63 -2.05
N TYR A 90 4.77 27.44 -1.60
CA TYR A 90 5.05 28.79 -1.12
C TYR A 90 5.34 28.85 0.39
N PHE A 91 4.55 28.15 1.21
CA PHE A 91 4.58 28.28 2.67
C PHE A 91 5.44 27.24 3.39
N MET A 92 5.68 26.07 2.78
CA MET A 92 6.46 25.04 3.45
C MET A 92 7.96 25.35 3.43
N LYS A 93 8.62 25.09 4.57
CA LYS A 93 10.08 25.07 4.66
C LYS A 93 10.64 23.94 3.81
N ALA A 94 11.73 24.21 3.11
CA ALA A 94 12.50 23.18 2.41
C ALA A 94 13.22 22.30 3.45
N THR A 95 12.51 21.31 3.98
CA THR A 95 13.08 20.33 4.91
C THR A 95 13.65 19.17 4.09
N THR A 96 14.97 19.02 4.13
CA THR A 96 15.71 17.96 3.46
C THR A 96 15.84 16.77 4.38
N VAL A 97 15.59 15.58 3.85
CA VAL A 97 15.79 14.30 4.55
C VAL A 97 16.76 13.48 3.74
N GLN A 98 17.81 12.98 4.37
CA GLN A 98 18.75 12.06 3.74
C GLN A 98 18.16 10.65 3.70
N ILE A 99 18.32 9.98 2.55
CA ILE A 99 17.96 8.57 2.39
C ILE A 99 19.22 7.75 2.43
N PHE A 100 19.19 6.68 3.18
CA PHE A 100 20.29 5.76 3.39
C PHE A 100 20.02 4.40 2.76
N LEU A 101 21.09 3.75 2.32
CA LEU A 101 21.10 2.33 2.01
C LEU A 101 21.90 1.60 3.09
N GLY A 102 21.22 0.74 3.84
CA GLY A 102 21.85 -0.15 4.80
C GLY A 102 22.69 -1.21 4.09
N HIS A 103 23.90 -1.43 4.53
CA HIS A 103 24.79 -2.49 4.04
C HIS A 103 25.65 -3.04 5.19
N LEU A 104 26.22 -4.21 4.98
CA LEU A 104 27.16 -4.79 5.94
C LEU A 104 28.58 -4.46 5.50
N THR A 105 29.39 -3.94 6.42
CA THR A 105 30.83 -3.70 6.24
C THR A 105 31.63 -4.55 7.19
N LYS A 106 32.87 -4.86 6.80
CA LYS A 106 33.82 -5.54 7.66
C LYS A 106 34.30 -4.57 8.74
N ASN A 107 34.21 -4.96 10.01
CA ASN A 107 34.82 -4.20 11.09
C ASN A 107 36.29 -4.58 11.19
N GLU A 108 37.20 -3.71 10.74
CA GLU A 108 38.62 -3.96 10.73
C GLU A 108 39.21 -4.05 12.14
N LEU A 109 38.65 -3.30 13.10
CA LEU A 109 39.13 -3.29 14.49
C LEU A 109 38.77 -4.57 15.25
N ALA A 110 37.70 -5.24 14.89
CA ALA A 110 37.23 -6.47 15.55
C ALA A 110 37.66 -7.74 14.79
N SER A 111 38.40 -7.61 13.67
CA SER A 111 38.68 -8.71 12.74
C SER A 111 39.93 -9.52 13.07
N THR A 112 40.56 -9.37 14.24
CA THR A 112 41.76 -10.12 14.64
C THR A 112 41.52 -11.62 14.85
N ALA A 113 40.28 -12.04 15.10
CA ALA A 113 39.91 -13.45 15.35
C ALA A 113 38.82 -14.00 14.42
N GLY A 114 38.39 -13.24 13.41
CA GLY A 114 37.36 -13.63 12.44
C GLY A 114 36.73 -12.43 11.78
N THR A 115 36.01 -12.65 10.67
CA THR A 115 35.30 -11.53 9.97
C THR A 115 34.07 -11.14 10.76
N VAL A 116 34.12 -9.98 11.42
CA VAL A 116 32.96 -9.38 12.07
C VAL A 116 32.31 -8.38 11.11
N LEU A 117 31.08 -8.64 10.73
CA LEU A 117 30.29 -7.74 9.91
C LEU A 117 29.48 -6.79 10.80
N VAL A 118 29.55 -5.50 10.51
CA VAL A 118 28.75 -4.47 11.19
C VAL A 118 27.84 -3.78 10.21
N ALA A 119 26.66 -3.38 10.69
CA ALA A 119 25.74 -2.60 9.90
C ALA A 119 26.31 -1.20 9.65
N ALA A 120 26.34 -0.79 8.39
CA ALA A 120 26.72 0.54 7.96
C ALA A 120 25.60 1.16 7.10
N ALA A 121 25.53 2.47 7.06
CA ALA A 121 24.56 3.19 6.25
C ALA A 121 25.30 4.14 5.31
N ARG A 122 25.02 3.99 4.00
CA ARG A 122 25.57 4.89 2.98
C ARG A 122 24.50 5.91 2.59
N PRO A 123 24.76 7.22 2.68
CA PRO A 123 23.85 8.22 2.16
C PRO A 123 23.78 8.10 0.63
N LEU A 124 22.58 8.08 0.09
CA LEU A 124 22.31 7.96 -1.35
C LEU A 124 21.90 9.28 -1.97
N CYS A 125 20.89 9.91 -1.40
CA CYS A 125 20.34 11.16 -1.92
C CYS A 125 19.62 11.93 -0.82
N GLU A 126 19.42 13.21 -1.09
CA GLU A 126 18.63 14.11 -0.27
C GLU A 126 17.27 14.35 -0.94
N ILE A 127 16.20 14.21 -0.19
CA ILE A 127 14.84 14.47 -0.68
C ILE A 127 14.20 15.54 0.17
N GLN A 128 13.58 16.51 -0.48
CA GLN A 128 12.79 17.53 0.19
C GLN A 128 11.33 17.11 0.32
N ILE A 129 10.82 17.02 1.54
CA ILE A 129 9.43 16.61 1.84
C ILE A 129 8.43 17.52 1.13
N LYS A 130 8.74 18.81 1.04
CA LYS A 130 7.96 19.82 0.31
C LYS A 130 7.66 19.38 -1.13
N TRP A 131 8.70 18.98 -1.90
CA TRP A 131 8.52 18.59 -3.29
C TRP A 131 7.85 17.23 -3.45
N MET A 132 8.00 16.32 -2.48
CA MET A 132 7.23 15.09 -2.47
C MET A 132 5.73 15.34 -2.27
N LEU A 133 5.37 16.27 -1.36
CA LEU A 133 3.98 16.64 -1.16
C LEU A 133 3.39 17.33 -2.40
N VAL A 134 4.12 18.28 -2.99
CA VAL A 134 3.72 18.90 -4.27
C VAL A 134 3.54 17.83 -5.35
N GLY A 135 4.48 16.89 -5.48
CA GLY A 135 4.41 15.77 -6.42
C GLY A 135 3.18 14.89 -6.20
N LEU A 136 2.85 14.55 -4.95
CA LEU A 136 1.63 13.81 -4.61
C LEU A 136 0.36 14.54 -5.09
N LEU A 137 0.26 15.85 -4.85
CA LEU A 137 -0.90 16.65 -5.23
C LEU A 137 -1.01 16.84 -6.74
N VAL A 138 0.12 17.05 -7.43
CA VAL A 138 0.17 17.14 -8.90
C VAL A 138 -0.22 15.81 -9.55
N VAL A 139 0.34 14.69 -9.10
CA VAL A 139 -0.02 13.35 -9.60
C VAL A 139 -1.50 13.06 -9.33
N SER A 140 -2.01 13.41 -8.15
CA SER A 140 -3.44 13.26 -7.84
C SER A 140 -4.31 14.10 -8.78
N THR A 141 -3.91 15.33 -9.09
CA THR A 141 -4.60 16.21 -10.06
C THR A 141 -4.63 15.58 -11.45
N ILE A 142 -3.49 15.09 -11.94
CA ILE A 142 -3.38 14.44 -13.25
C ILE A 142 -4.30 13.22 -13.31
N LEU A 143 -4.30 12.37 -12.28
CA LEU A 143 -5.15 11.17 -12.23
C LEU A 143 -6.64 11.52 -12.21
N VAL A 144 -7.05 12.56 -11.48
CA VAL A 144 -8.43 13.06 -11.45
C VAL A 144 -8.84 13.55 -12.85
N ILE A 145 -7.99 14.32 -13.53
CA ILE A 145 -8.25 14.81 -14.88
C ILE A 145 -8.35 13.64 -15.87
N LEU A 146 -7.40 12.69 -15.84
CA LEU A 146 -7.43 11.51 -16.70
C LEU A 146 -8.69 10.66 -16.50
N ARG A 147 -9.14 10.48 -15.25
CA ARG A 147 -10.40 9.77 -14.96
C ARG A 147 -11.61 10.49 -15.50
N SER A 148 -11.65 11.83 -15.46
CA SER A 148 -12.80 12.61 -15.93
C SER A 148 -12.85 12.75 -17.45
N THR A 149 -11.70 12.73 -18.14
CA THR A 149 -11.60 12.97 -19.60
C THR A 149 -11.38 11.69 -20.39
N VAL A 150 -10.14 11.19 -20.40
CA VAL A 150 -9.70 10.09 -21.28
C VAL A 150 -10.35 8.76 -20.89
N TRP A 151 -10.46 8.51 -19.59
CA TRP A 151 -10.94 7.23 -19.07
C TRP A 151 -12.39 7.24 -18.60
N GLY A 152 -13.09 8.35 -18.72
CA GLY A 152 -14.46 8.51 -18.22
C GLY A 152 -15.44 7.45 -18.74
N ARG A 153 -15.34 7.06 -20.03
CA ARG A 153 -16.17 5.99 -20.61
C ARG A 153 -15.85 4.62 -20.00
N ARG A 154 -14.57 4.31 -19.77
CA ARG A 154 -14.13 3.04 -19.15
C ARG A 154 -14.54 2.97 -17.70
N GLU A 155 -14.48 4.10 -16.99
CA GLU A 155 -14.93 4.18 -15.59
C GLU A 155 -16.42 3.91 -15.46
N GLN A 156 -17.25 4.51 -16.33
CA GLN A 156 -18.70 4.26 -16.38
C GLN A 156 -19.02 2.78 -16.69
N GLN A 157 -18.29 2.14 -17.58
CA GLN A 157 -18.43 0.71 -17.84
C GLN A 157 -18.02 -0.10 -16.61
N GLY A 158 -16.89 0.23 -15.97
CA GLY A 158 -16.41 -0.42 -14.75
C GLY A 158 -17.44 -0.38 -13.62
N ILE A 159 -18.10 0.77 -13.40
CA ILE A 159 -19.17 0.92 -12.42
C ILE A 159 -20.33 -0.05 -12.70
N LYS A 160 -20.73 -0.20 -13.97
CA LYS A 160 -21.81 -1.12 -14.37
C LYS A 160 -21.47 -2.59 -14.07
N PHE A 161 -20.20 -2.97 -14.19
CA PHE A 161 -19.73 -4.32 -13.93
C PHE A 161 -19.26 -4.56 -12.49
N GLY A 162 -19.24 -3.52 -11.65
CA GLY A 162 -18.76 -3.62 -10.25
C GLY A 162 -17.25 -3.79 -10.12
N VAL A 163 -16.46 -3.37 -11.13
CA VAL A 163 -15.00 -3.44 -11.15
C VAL A 163 -14.41 -2.12 -11.59
N GLN A 164 -13.57 -1.49 -10.79
CA GLN A 164 -12.96 -0.20 -11.11
C GLN A 164 -11.41 -0.26 -11.06
N PRO A 165 -10.76 -0.72 -12.12
CA PRO A 165 -9.31 -0.84 -12.13
C PRO A 165 -8.59 0.50 -11.95
N LEU A 166 -9.14 1.59 -12.50
CA LEU A 166 -8.53 2.91 -12.43
C LEU A 166 -8.48 3.47 -11.00
N ARG A 167 -9.47 3.16 -10.17
CA ARG A 167 -9.45 3.49 -8.75
C ARG A 167 -8.28 2.84 -8.03
N TRP A 168 -7.99 1.58 -8.34
CA TRP A 168 -6.90 0.85 -7.72
C TRP A 168 -5.52 1.29 -8.24
N VAL A 169 -5.44 1.76 -9.49
CA VAL A 169 -4.23 2.40 -10.02
C VAL A 169 -3.97 3.73 -9.31
N ASP A 170 -4.99 4.58 -9.13
CA ASP A 170 -4.87 5.81 -8.33
C ASP A 170 -4.43 5.50 -6.90
N PHE A 171 -5.08 4.51 -6.25
CA PHE A 171 -4.70 4.07 -4.93
C PHE A 171 -3.25 3.58 -4.85
N ALA A 172 -2.78 2.77 -5.79
CA ALA A 172 -1.42 2.25 -5.81
C ALA A 172 -0.39 3.37 -5.88
N ILE A 173 -0.58 4.32 -6.81
CA ILE A 173 0.38 5.41 -7.05
C ILE A 173 0.34 6.41 -5.91
N THR A 174 -0.84 6.96 -5.62
CA THR A 174 -0.96 8.03 -4.61
C THR A 174 -0.80 7.52 -3.19
N GLY A 175 -1.24 6.30 -2.90
CA GLY A 175 -1.04 5.65 -1.61
C GLY A 175 0.42 5.32 -1.33
N ALA A 176 1.18 4.86 -2.34
CA ALA A 176 2.62 4.65 -2.22
C ALA A 176 3.37 5.96 -1.93
N LEU A 177 3.00 7.06 -2.61
CA LEU A 177 3.56 8.38 -2.35
C LEU A 177 3.18 8.90 -0.94
N MET A 178 1.91 8.73 -0.53
CA MET A 178 1.48 9.08 0.82
C MET A 178 2.28 8.31 1.88
N PHE A 179 2.45 6.99 1.70
CA PHE A 179 3.26 6.19 2.60
C PHE A 179 4.69 6.73 2.71
N GLN A 180 5.35 6.98 1.58
CA GLN A 180 6.73 7.49 1.59
C GLN A 180 6.86 8.83 2.31
N ILE A 181 5.94 9.77 2.08
CA ILE A 181 5.92 11.06 2.77
C ILE A 181 5.74 10.86 4.29
N VAL A 182 4.75 10.06 4.69
CA VAL A 182 4.47 9.79 6.10
C VAL A 182 5.64 9.07 6.76
N ALA A 183 6.26 8.10 6.09
CA ALA A 183 7.41 7.37 6.58
C ALA A 183 8.63 8.27 6.80
N LEU A 184 8.95 9.14 5.82
CA LEU A 184 10.06 10.10 5.93
C LEU A 184 9.86 11.12 7.05
N VAL A 185 8.63 11.64 7.19
CA VAL A 185 8.28 12.57 8.28
C VAL A 185 8.41 11.92 9.65
N ASN A 186 8.21 10.61 9.73
CA ASN A 186 8.41 9.81 10.95
C ASN A 186 9.85 9.30 11.15
N GLY A 187 10.78 9.70 10.28
CA GLY A 187 12.20 9.35 10.40
C GLY A 187 12.60 8.01 9.81
N LEU A 188 11.73 7.35 9.03
CA LEU A 188 12.10 6.16 8.27
C LEU A 188 12.88 6.57 7.03
N GLN A 189 14.21 6.44 7.07
CA GLN A 189 15.12 6.94 6.04
C GLN A 189 15.79 5.82 5.22
N ASP A 190 15.56 4.56 5.57
CA ASP A 190 16.11 3.43 4.83
C ASP A 190 15.38 3.25 3.49
N LEU A 191 16.14 3.21 2.38
CA LEU A 191 15.60 3.10 1.04
C LEU A 191 14.83 1.79 0.83
N VAL A 192 15.37 0.68 1.35
CA VAL A 192 14.75 -0.65 1.16
C VAL A 192 13.41 -0.69 1.88
N ALA A 193 13.37 -0.19 3.11
CA ALA A 193 12.14 -0.09 3.89
C ALA A 193 11.09 0.81 3.20
N LEU A 194 11.49 1.99 2.70
CA LEU A 194 10.60 2.89 1.96
C LEU A 194 10.02 2.24 0.70
N LYS A 195 10.87 1.51 -0.07
CA LYS A 195 10.42 0.81 -1.28
C LYS A 195 9.53 -0.39 -0.95
N LEU A 196 9.86 -1.15 0.09
CA LEU A 196 9.04 -2.28 0.54
C LEU A 196 7.65 -1.84 0.98
N GLY A 197 7.56 -0.76 1.76
CA GLY A 197 6.27 -0.21 2.18
C GLY A 197 5.46 0.35 1.00
N ALA A 198 6.09 1.07 0.07
CA ALA A 198 5.43 1.56 -1.14
C ALA A 198 4.92 0.41 -2.02
N PHE A 199 5.74 -0.64 -2.21
CA PHE A 199 5.37 -1.83 -2.97
C PHE A 199 4.23 -2.60 -2.29
N SER A 200 4.21 -2.69 -0.96
CA SER A 200 3.11 -3.33 -0.24
C SER A 200 1.78 -2.61 -0.47
N ILE A 201 1.76 -1.27 -0.56
CA ILE A 201 0.55 -0.50 -0.93
C ILE A 201 0.08 -0.85 -2.36
N ALA A 202 1.01 -0.99 -3.30
CA ALA A 202 0.67 -1.43 -4.66
C ALA A 202 0.10 -2.85 -4.68
N LEU A 203 0.62 -3.76 -3.85
CA LEU A 203 0.06 -5.10 -3.67
C LEU A 203 -1.34 -5.08 -3.04
N VAL A 204 -1.60 -4.20 -2.07
CA VAL A 204 -2.98 -4.00 -1.54
C VAL A 204 -3.92 -3.62 -2.67
N ALA A 205 -3.53 -2.68 -3.52
CA ALA A 205 -4.32 -2.27 -4.68
C ALA A 205 -4.58 -3.44 -5.66
N TYR A 206 -3.55 -4.23 -5.93
CA TYR A 206 -3.65 -5.40 -6.80
C TYR A 206 -4.63 -6.45 -6.25
N PHE A 207 -4.48 -6.84 -4.99
CA PHE A 207 -5.37 -7.81 -4.35
C PHE A 207 -6.81 -7.30 -4.24
N ALA A 208 -6.99 -6.01 -3.99
CA ALA A 208 -8.30 -5.39 -3.94
C ALA A 208 -8.98 -5.35 -5.32
N TRP A 209 -8.21 -5.07 -6.38
CA TRP A 209 -8.70 -5.18 -7.76
C TRP A 209 -9.06 -6.62 -8.13
N MET A 210 -8.21 -7.60 -7.80
CA MET A 210 -8.48 -9.03 -8.01
C MET A 210 -9.77 -9.45 -7.29
N TYR A 211 -9.93 -9.01 -6.04
CA TYR A 211 -11.12 -9.27 -5.25
C TYR A 211 -12.40 -8.76 -5.94
N GLU A 212 -12.41 -7.53 -6.44
CA GLU A 212 -13.56 -6.99 -7.18
C GLU A 212 -13.84 -7.78 -8.47
N ARG A 213 -12.80 -8.11 -9.22
CA ARG A 213 -12.90 -8.87 -10.46
C ARG A 213 -13.48 -10.28 -10.24
N GLU A 214 -12.99 -10.99 -9.23
CA GLU A 214 -13.46 -12.34 -8.89
C GLU A 214 -14.90 -12.30 -8.38
N ASN A 215 -15.26 -11.31 -7.55
CA ASN A 215 -16.65 -11.10 -7.12
C ASN A 215 -17.58 -10.81 -8.28
N ALA A 216 -17.18 -9.96 -9.21
CA ALA A 216 -17.99 -9.62 -10.38
C ALA A 216 -18.20 -10.84 -11.30
N ALA A 217 -17.20 -11.72 -11.42
CA ALA A 217 -17.26 -12.90 -12.27
C ALA A 217 -18.06 -14.05 -11.65
N THR A 218 -17.93 -14.28 -10.34
CA THR A 218 -18.48 -15.48 -9.68
C THR A 218 -19.72 -15.20 -8.82
N GLY A 219 -19.98 -13.93 -8.49
CA GLY A 219 -21.02 -13.53 -7.52
C GLY A 219 -20.74 -13.99 -6.09
N LYS A 220 -19.55 -14.55 -5.83
CA LYS A 220 -19.14 -15.06 -4.51
C LYS A 220 -17.92 -14.30 -4.00
N PRO A 221 -17.79 -14.09 -2.67
CA PRO A 221 -16.67 -13.36 -2.09
C PRO A 221 -15.35 -14.12 -2.30
N ALA A 222 -14.39 -13.48 -2.97
CA ALA A 222 -13.05 -13.98 -3.21
C ALA A 222 -12.19 -13.87 -1.96
N ARG A 223 -12.37 -14.76 -0.99
CA ARG A 223 -11.74 -14.69 0.35
C ARG A 223 -10.21 -14.62 0.30
N ALA A 224 -9.57 -15.33 -0.63
CA ALA A 224 -8.12 -15.36 -0.76
C ALA A 224 -7.57 -13.97 -1.11
N SER A 225 -8.13 -13.30 -2.10
CA SER A 225 -7.72 -11.95 -2.52
C SER A 225 -8.00 -10.91 -1.41
N LEU A 226 -9.11 -11.07 -0.68
CA LEU A 226 -9.41 -10.21 0.48
C LEU A 226 -8.40 -10.37 1.62
N ILE A 227 -8.02 -11.61 1.95
CA ILE A 227 -6.99 -11.91 2.95
C ILE A 227 -5.65 -11.35 2.49
N GLY A 228 -5.28 -11.54 1.21
CA GLY A 228 -4.08 -10.97 0.62
C GLY A 228 -4.00 -9.46 0.80
N ALA A 229 -5.10 -8.73 0.50
CA ALA A 229 -5.16 -7.28 0.69
C ALA A 229 -4.96 -6.87 2.18
N LYS A 230 -5.59 -7.59 3.12
CA LYS A 230 -5.47 -7.31 4.56
C LYS A 230 -4.05 -7.58 5.09
N VAL A 231 -3.46 -8.71 4.72
CA VAL A 231 -2.12 -9.09 5.17
C VAL A 231 -1.07 -8.13 4.63
N THR A 232 -1.14 -7.79 3.35
CA THR A 232 -0.18 -6.84 2.75
C THR A 232 -0.33 -5.43 3.33
N ALA A 233 -1.53 -5.02 3.72
CA ALA A 233 -1.76 -3.72 4.37
C ALA A 233 -1.19 -3.63 5.78
N LEU A 234 -0.94 -4.75 6.46
CA LEU A 234 -0.26 -4.74 7.76
C LEU A 234 1.21 -4.31 7.64
N ILE A 235 1.87 -4.57 6.52
CA ILE A 235 3.29 -4.24 6.32
C ILE A 235 3.55 -2.74 6.54
N PRO A 236 2.94 -1.80 5.80
CA PRO A 236 3.19 -0.39 5.99
C PRO A 236 2.72 0.12 7.36
N VAL A 237 1.66 -0.45 7.93
CA VAL A 237 1.18 -0.09 9.28
C VAL A 237 2.19 -0.51 10.34
N LEU A 238 2.73 -1.73 10.27
CA LEU A 238 3.75 -2.21 11.20
C LEU A 238 5.05 -1.42 11.05
N MET A 239 5.47 -1.09 9.83
CA MET A 239 6.66 -0.27 9.60
C MET A 239 6.54 1.12 10.24
N LEU A 240 5.40 1.80 10.08
CA LEU A 240 5.15 3.09 10.71
C LEU A 240 4.99 2.95 12.23
N GLY A 241 4.31 1.91 12.70
CA GLY A 241 4.13 1.63 14.13
C GLY A 241 5.45 1.35 14.84
N THR A 242 6.35 0.57 14.24
CA THR A 242 7.67 0.28 14.82
C THR A 242 8.57 1.50 14.85
N THR A 243 8.55 2.35 13.81
CA THR A 243 9.31 3.63 13.85
C THR A 243 8.77 4.56 14.93
N MET A 244 7.45 4.71 15.06
CA MET A 244 6.85 5.52 16.12
C MET A 244 7.16 4.96 17.53
N LEU A 245 7.03 3.66 17.70
CA LEU A 245 7.36 3.02 18.98
C LEU A 245 8.84 3.23 19.33
N GLY A 246 9.73 3.10 18.33
CA GLY A 246 11.14 3.40 18.50
C GLY A 246 11.40 4.82 18.99
N THR A 247 10.76 5.83 18.40
CA THR A 247 10.92 7.22 18.83
C THR A 247 10.37 7.47 20.25
N ILE A 248 9.29 6.80 20.65
CA ILE A 248 8.71 6.91 21.99
C ILE A 248 9.60 6.21 23.04
N VAL A 249 10.04 4.97 22.76
CA VAL A 249 10.81 4.16 23.72
C VAL A 249 12.21 4.68 23.93
N TYR A 250 12.90 5.03 22.87
CA TYR A 250 14.28 5.52 22.97
C TYR A 250 14.38 6.99 23.37
N GLY A 251 13.30 7.77 23.28
CA GLY A 251 13.20 9.13 23.84
C GLY A 251 14.20 10.16 23.28
N ILE A 252 15.04 9.76 22.31
CA ILE A 252 16.17 10.54 21.81
C ILE A 252 15.70 11.75 21.00
N VAL A 253 14.61 11.58 20.25
CA VAL A 253 13.99 12.64 19.46
C VAL A 253 12.47 12.53 19.58
N ARG A 254 11.83 13.57 20.11
CA ARG A 254 10.37 13.65 20.06
C ARG A 254 9.95 13.91 18.62
N SER A 255 9.25 12.96 18.04
CA SER A 255 8.60 13.20 16.74
C SER A 255 7.67 14.41 16.85
N PRO A 256 7.71 15.32 15.88
CA PRO A 256 6.84 16.50 15.90
C PRO A 256 5.36 16.06 15.81
N TRP A 257 4.46 16.86 16.37
CA TRP A 257 3.02 16.56 16.43
C TRP A 257 2.42 16.19 15.05
N TYR A 258 2.87 16.86 13.99
CA TYR A 258 2.37 16.62 12.63
C TYR A 258 2.75 15.23 12.10
N ALA A 259 3.84 14.63 12.58
CA ALA A 259 4.21 13.27 12.22
C ALA A 259 3.19 12.24 12.75
N TYR A 260 2.77 12.38 14.02
CA TYR A 260 1.74 11.51 14.61
C TYR A 260 0.40 11.64 13.89
N VAL A 261 -0.01 12.88 13.58
CA VAL A 261 -1.25 13.13 12.85
C VAL A 261 -1.17 12.56 11.42
N ALA A 262 -0.04 12.70 10.74
CA ALA A 262 0.18 12.14 9.41
C ALA A 262 0.02 10.60 9.41
N VAL A 263 0.60 9.90 10.40
CA VAL A 263 0.42 8.45 10.56
C VAL A 263 -1.04 8.10 10.83
N ALA A 264 -1.70 8.82 11.74
CA ALA A 264 -3.10 8.58 12.05
C ALA A 264 -4.01 8.74 10.83
N VAL A 265 -3.80 9.78 10.02
CA VAL A 265 -4.53 10.01 8.75
C VAL A 265 -4.29 8.86 7.77
N PHE A 266 -3.04 8.43 7.60
CA PHE A 266 -2.70 7.36 6.68
C PHE A 266 -3.33 6.02 7.12
N VAL A 267 -3.20 5.66 8.40
CA VAL A 267 -3.77 4.41 8.94
C VAL A 267 -5.31 4.42 8.89
N ALA A 268 -5.94 5.54 9.22
CA ALA A 268 -7.39 5.69 9.12
C ALA A 268 -7.88 5.55 7.67
N TRP A 269 -7.18 6.17 6.71
CA TRP A 269 -7.48 6.04 5.29
C TRP A 269 -7.35 4.59 4.80
N LEU A 270 -6.23 3.93 5.11
CA LEU A 270 -5.99 2.54 4.72
C LEU A 270 -7.02 1.59 5.38
N GLY A 271 -7.31 1.79 6.66
CA GLY A 271 -8.32 1.03 7.40
C GLY A 271 -9.72 1.20 6.79
N PHE A 272 -10.09 2.42 6.42
CA PHE A 272 -11.36 2.68 5.73
C PHE A 272 -11.47 1.91 4.40
N VAL A 273 -10.40 1.90 3.60
CA VAL A 273 -10.36 1.17 2.33
C VAL A 273 -10.59 -0.33 2.55
N LEU A 274 -9.90 -0.92 3.54
CA LEU A 274 -10.06 -2.34 3.88
C LEU A 274 -11.46 -2.67 4.42
N LEU A 275 -12.04 -1.80 5.23
CA LEU A 275 -13.41 -1.96 5.73
C LEU A 275 -14.42 -1.90 4.59
N LYS A 276 -14.26 -0.97 3.65
CA LYS A 276 -15.12 -0.88 2.47
C LYS A 276 -14.98 -2.09 1.57
N LEU A 277 -13.77 -2.58 1.34
CA LEU A 277 -13.53 -3.79 0.58
C LEU A 277 -14.26 -4.99 1.20
N ASN A 278 -14.27 -5.12 2.53
CA ASN A 278 -14.98 -6.18 3.24
C ASN A 278 -16.51 -6.09 3.12
N ARG A 279 -17.06 -4.87 3.05
CA ARG A 279 -18.51 -4.64 2.95
C ARG A 279 -19.08 -4.82 1.54
N THR A 280 -18.28 -4.64 0.49
CA THR A 280 -18.73 -4.79 -0.91
C THR A 280 -19.18 -6.22 -1.26
N THR A 281 -18.90 -7.21 -0.41
CA THR A 281 -19.34 -8.61 -0.61
C THR A 281 -20.83 -8.86 -0.42
N SER A 282 -21.52 -8.00 0.36
CA SER A 282 -22.92 -8.22 0.76
C SER A 282 -23.91 -7.28 0.07
N ILE A 283 -23.45 -6.45 -0.86
CA ILE A 283 -24.18 -5.27 -1.29
C ILE A 283 -24.56 -5.38 -2.78
N GLY A 284 -25.82 -5.17 -3.11
CA GLY A 284 -26.34 -5.14 -4.47
C GLY A 284 -25.75 -4.00 -5.33
N LYS A 285 -25.99 -4.03 -6.66
CA LYS A 285 -25.43 -3.06 -7.63
C LYS A 285 -25.68 -1.58 -7.29
N HIS A 286 -26.77 -1.24 -6.61
CA HIS A 286 -27.09 0.14 -6.21
C HIS A 286 -26.12 0.70 -5.15
N ASP A 287 -25.65 -0.14 -4.26
CA ASP A 287 -24.76 0.27 -3.17
C ASP A 287 -23.29 0.38 -3.61
N TYR A 288 -22.91 -0.25 -4.74
CA TYR A 288 -21.55 -0.13 -5.28
C TYR A 288 -21.22 1.32 -5.65
N LEU A 289 -22.16 2.05 -6.27
CA LEU A 289 -21.97 3.46 -6.62
C LEU A 289 -21.81 4.33 -5.37
N ALA A 290 -22.63 4.10 -4.33
CA ALA A 290 -22.52 4.80 -3.06
C ALA A 290 -21.19 4.49 -2.37
N SER A 291 -20.73 3.23 -2.43
CA SER A 291 -19.43 2.80 -1.91
C SER A 291 -18.26 3.46 -2.65
N ASP A 292 -18.36 3.59 -3.98
CA ASP A 292 -17.33 4.24 -4.79
C ASP A 292 -17.24 5.75 -4.50
N ARG A 293 -18.37 6.44 -4.40
CA ARG A 293 -18.41 7.86 -4.00
C ARG A 293 -17.77 8.06 -2.62
N ALA A 294 -18.12 7.23 -1.64
CA ALA A 294 -17.55 7.31 -0.31
C ALA A 294 -16.03 7.07 -0.32
N TYR A 295 -15.54 6.11 -1.10
CA TYR A 295 -14.13 5.85 -1.28
C TYR A 295 -13.40 7.08 -1.85
N ASN A 296 -13.90 7.64 -2.94
CA ASN A 296 -13.30 8.82 -3.57
C ASN A 296 -13.26 10.01 -2.61
N THR A 297 -14.36 10.26 -1.88
CA THR A 297 -14.45 11.35 -0.89
C THR A 297 -13.40 11.17 0.22
N VAL A 298 -13.28 9.97 0.80
CA VAL A 298 -12.31 9.70 1.87
C VAL A 298 -10.87 9.78 1.35
N SER A 299 -10.61 9.32 0.12
CA SER A 299 -9.27 9.42 -0.49
C SER A 299 -8.87 10.89 -0.71
N ILE A 300 -9.78 11.72 -1.19
CA ILE A 300 -9.55 13.17 -1.36
C ILE A 300 -9.33 13.81 0.01
N LEU A 301 -10.19 13.54 0.98
CA LEU A 301 -10.12 14.10 2.33
C LEU A 301 -8.80 13.75 3.02
N ALA A 302 -8.36 12.50 2.92
CA ALA A 302 -7.08 12.07 3.49
C ALA A 302 -5.89 12.84 2.90
N LYS A 303 -5.86 13.04 1.57
CA LYS A 303 -4.81 13.80 0.89
C LYS A 303 -4.84 15.29 1.30
N VAL A 304 -6.03 15.87 1.41
CA VAL A 304 -6.23 17.27 1.86
C VAL A 304 -5.76 17.45 3.31
N ILE A 305 -6.21 16.58 4.20
CA ILE A 305 -5.81 16.65 5.63
C ILE A 305 -4.31 16.46 5.77
N LEU A 306 -3.72 15.48 5.08
CA LEU A 306 -2.28 15.26 5.11
C LEU A 306 -1.53 16.50 4.62
N ALA A 307 -1.97 17.11 3.51
CA ALA A 307 -1.34 18.33 2.99
C ALA A 307 -1.44 19.48 4.00
N LEU A 308 -2.61 19.73 4.58
CA LEU A 308 -2.80 20.80 5.56
C LEU A 308 -1.96 20.59 6.82
N VAL A 309 -1.89 19.36 7.33
CA VAL A 309 -1.09 18.98 8.51
C VAL A 309 0.39 19.24 8.25
N LEU A 310 0.90 18.86 7.07
CA LEU A 310 2.31 19.06 6.72
C LEU A 310 2.63 20.53 6.43
N ILE A 311 1.72 21.28 5.78
CA ILE A 311 1.88 22.73 5.58
C ILE A 311 1.92 23.43 6.93
N ALA A 312 1.01 23.11 7.86
CA ALA A 312 0.98 23.71 9.19
C ALA A 312 2.22 23.33 10.03
N GLY A 313 2.65 22.06 9.95
CA GLY A 313 3.79 21.56 10.71
C GLY A 313 5.15 22.06 10.22
N LEU A 314 5.28 22.30 8.92
CA LEU A 314 6.50 22.75 8.26
C LEU A 314 6.41 24.22 7.78
N TYR A 315 5.51 24.99 8.39
CA TYR A 315 5.27 26.38 8.04
C TYR A 315 6.50 27.25 8.31
N VAL A 316 6.85 28.09 7.32
CA VAL A 316 7.86 29.13 7.49
C VAL A 316 7.16 30.41 7.91
N LYS A 317 7.40 30.86 9.16
CA LYS A 317 7.02 32.21 9.57
C LYS A 317 7.96 33.16 8.83
N LYS A 318 7.44 33.84 7.81
CA LYS A 318 8.15 34.92 7.10
C LYS A 318 8.11 36.20 7.94
#